data_a00cf01d91e9958fb146d16bd7b03a0d
#
_entry.id   a00cf01d91e9958fb146d16bd7b03a0d
#
_cell.length_a   1.000
_cell.length_b   1.000
_cell.length_c   1.000
_cell.angle_alpha   90.00
_cell.angle_beta   90.00
_cell.angle_gamma   90.00
#
_symmetry.space_group_name_H-M   'P 1'
#
loop_
_entity.id
_entity.type
_entity.pdbx_description
1 polymer ?
#
loop_
_entity_poly.entity_id
_entity_poly.type
_entity_poly.pdbx_seq_one_letter_code
_entity_poly.pdbx_strand_id
1 'polypeptide(L)'
;MTLESELREEQVSHLDLSGFSRVVSGTSVRNVLTQLRAERHNACLVTDGARLVGIFTDRDVLRKIVNAPETLDAPVDNVMTKEPITIQPGASAAEALHIMDENHFRNLPAVDENGAILGDMTHQSIIDFLAARYPVEILNRPPDPERFPRKQEGG
;
A
#
# COMPACT_ATOMS: atom_id res chain seq x y z
N MET A 1 13.13 23.94 2.66
CA MET A 1 13.17 22.54 3.07
C MET A 1 12.95 21.65 1.85
N THR A 2 13.79 20.65 1.67
CA THR A 2 13.65 19.74 0.56
C THR A 2 12.55 18.71 0.83
N LEU A 3 12.03 18.10 -0.24
CA LEU A 3 11.04 17.05 -0.10
C LEU A 3 11.58 15.89 0.74
N GLU A 4 12.84 15.53 0.51
CA GLU A 4 13.47 14.46 1.27
C GLU A 4 13.47 14.74 2.76
N SER A 5 13.82 15.97 3.16
CA SER A 5 13.83 16.32 4.57
C SER A 5 12.43 16.36 5.16
N GLU A 6 11.44 16.74 4.37
CA GLU A 6 10.04 16.71 4.83
C GLU A 6 9.60 15.27 5.10
N LEU A 7 9.97 14.33 4.22
CA LEU A 7 9.64 12.93 4.42
C LEU A 7 10.38 12.32 5.62
N ARG A 8 11.57 12.82 5.93
CA ARG A 8 12.30 12.37 7.12
C ARG A 8 11.65 12.82 8.40
N GLU A 9 10.99 13.97 8.38
CA GLU A 9 10.31 14.52 9.55
C GLU A 9 8.89 14.03 9.72
N GLU A 10 8.26 13.56 8.62
CA GLU A 10 6.88 13.09 8.68
C GLU A 10 6.83 11.66 9.23
N GLN A 11 5.90 11.43 10.16
CA GLN A 11 5.71 10.09 10.72
C GLN A 11 4.73 9.32 9.87
N VAL A 12 4.95 8.00 9.78
CA VAL A 12 4.06 7.09 9.06
C VAL A 12 2.62 7.23 9.55
N SER A 13 2.43 7.38 10.87
CA SER A 13 1.08 7.51 11.46
C SER A 13 0.30 8.73 10.97
N HIS A 14 0.96 9.71 10.39
CA HIS A 14 0.28 10.90 9.88
C HIS A 14 -0.15 10.77 8.42
N LEU A 15 0.20 9.68 7.77
CA LEU A 15 -0.19 9.44 6.39
C LEU A 15 -1.54 8.72 6.33
N ASP A 16 -2.14 8.68 5.16
CA ASP A 16 -3.36 7.91 4.95
C ASP A 16 -3.00 6.44 4.81
N LEU A 17 -3.32 5.66 5.84
CA LEU A 17 -3.01 4.24 5.91
C LEU A 17 -4.22 3.36 5.68
N SER A 18 -5.32 3.91 5.17
CA SER A 18 -6.61 3.21 5.10
C SER A 18 -6.82 2.38 3.84
N GLY A 19 -5.90 2.41 2.90
CA GLY A 19 -6.10 1.79 1.59
C GLY A 19 -5.87 0.27 1.58
N PHE A 20 -6.50 -0.45 2.48
CA PHE A 20 -6.34 -1.91 2.56
C PHE A 20 -7.62 -2.57 3.04
N SER A 21 -7.77 -3.86 2.70
CA SER A 21 -8.84 -4.69 3.23
C SER A 21 -8.30 -5.54 4.38
N ARG A 22 -9.20 -6.03 5.21
CA ARG A 22 -8.83 -6.78 6.40
C ARG A 22 -9.71 -8.01 6.51
N VAL A 23 -9.09 -9.15 6.71
CA VAL A 23 -9.81 -10.42 6.93
C VAL A 23 -9.17 -11.19 8.06
N VAL A 24 -9.92 -12.15 8.60
CA VAL A 24 -9.36 -13.03 9.62
C VAL A 24 -8.71 -14.24 8.95
N SER A 25 -7.75 -14.83 9.66
CA SER A 25 -7.12 -16.08 9.26
C SER A 25 -8.18 -17.14 8.99
N GLY A 26 -7.98 -17.94 7.96
CA GLY A 26 -8.95 -18.97 7.55
C GLY A 26 -9.94 -18.52 6.50
N THR A 27 -10.02 -17.23 6.20
CA THR A 27 -10.90 -16.73 5.13
C THR A 27 -10.44 -17.30 3.80
N SER A 28 -11.39 -17.79 2.97
CA SER A 28 -11.03 -18.35 1.67
C SER A 28 -10.48 -17.28 0.73
N VAL A 29 -9.59 -17.70 -0.15
CA VAL A 29 -9.05 -16.81 -1.17
C VAL A 29 -10.17 -16.15 -1.96
N ARG A 30 -11.20 -16.92 -2.32
CA ARG A 30 -12.35 -16.42 -3.07
C ARG A 30 -13.01 -15.25 -2.35
N ASN A 31 -13.24 -15.41 -1.05
CA ASN A 31 -13.87 -14.34 -0.27
C ASN A 31 -12.97 -13.12 -0.12
N VAL A 32 -11.66 -13.33 -0.01
CA VAL A 32 -10.70 -12.23 0.02
C VAL A 32 -10.77 -11.44 -1.28
N LEU A 33 -10.77 -12.12 -2.42
CA LEU A 33 -10.83 -11.46 -3.72
C LEU A 33 -12.13 -10.69 -3.91
N THR A 34 -13.25 -11.27 -3.46
CA THR A 34 -14.54 -10.59 -3.50
C THR A 34 -14.51 -9.29 -2.71
N GLN A 35 -13.93 -9.34 -1.51
CA GLN A 35 -13.84 -8.18 -0.65
C GLN A 35 -12.90 -7.12 -1.25
N LEU A 36 -11.75 -7.53 -1.76
CA LEU A 36 -10.81 -6.62 -2.40
C LEU A 36 -11.47 -5.86 -3.56
N ARG A 37 -12.23 -6.58 -4.36
CA ARG A 37 -12.93 -5.98 -5.49
C ARG A 37 -14.00 -5.00 -5.02
N ALA A 38 -14.79 -5.37 -4.03
CA ALA A 38 -15.86 -4.53 -3.51
C ALA A 38 -15.32 -3.26 -2.87
N GLU A 39 -14.19 -3.36 -2.19
CA GLU A 39 -13.59 -2.22 -1.49
C GLU A 39 -12.58 -1.46 -2.36
N ARG A 40 -12.27 -2.01 -3.52
CA ARG A 40 -11.31 -1.41 -4.48
C ARG A 40 -9.91 -1.26 -3.89
N HIS A 41 -9.47 -2.31 -3.23
CA HIS A 41 -8.13 -2.36 -2.67
C HIS A 41 -7.28 -3.42 -3.36
N ASN A 42 -5.96 -3.26 -3.30
CA ASN A 42 -5.02 -4.20 -3.89
C ASN A 42 -4.30 -5.04 -2.85
N ALA A 43 -4.55 -4.81 -1.59
CA ALA A 43 -3.90 -5.52 -0.51
C ALA A 43 -4.89 -5.86 0.59
N CYS A 44 -4.71 -7.04 1.16
CA CYS A 44 -5.51 -7.52 2.26
C CYS A 44 -4.57 -7.90 3.40
N LEU A 45 -4.83 -7.35 4.58
CA LEU A 45 -4.10 -7.70 5.79
C LEU A 45 -4.89 -8.78 6.52
N VAL A 46 -4.19 -9.85 6.91
CA VAL A 46 -4.81 -11.02 7.53
C VAL A 46 -4.46 -11.03 9.01
N THR A 47 -5.49 -11.19 9.85
CA THR A 47 -5.32 -11.15 11.30
C THR A 47 -5.68 -12.46 11.95
N ASP A 48 -5.06 -12.72 13.10
CA ASP A 48 -5.47 -13.76 14.05
C ASP A 48 -5.73 -13.02 15.35
N GLY A 49 -7.00 -12.94 15.73
CA GLY A 49 -7.39 -12.01 16.78
C GLY A 49 -7.11 -10.57 16.34
N ALA A 50 -6.41 -9.82 17.17
CA ALA A 50 -6.05 -8.43 16.85
C ALA A 50 -4.70 -8.33 16.11
N ARG A 51 -3.98 -9.44 16.00
CA ARG A 51 -2.59 -9.41 15.51
C ARG A 51 -2.51 -9.67 14.01
N LEU A 52 -1.67 -8.92 13.33
CA LEU A 52 -1.36 -9.15 11.91
C LEU A 52 -0.54 -10.43 11.77
N VAL A 53 -0.97 -11.33 10.91
CA VAL A 53 -0.26 -12.59 10.64
C VAL A 53 0.13 -12.77 9.19
N GLY A 54 -0.42 -11.97 8.28
CA GLY A 54 -0.07 -12.12 6.87
C GLY A 54 -0.55 -10.96 6.01
N ILE A 55 -0.02 -10.91 4.80
CA ILE A 55 -0.48 -9.96 3.78
C ILE A 55 -0.68 -10.71 2.46
N PHE A 56 -1.76 -10.37 1.77
CA PHE A 56 -2.09 -10.94 0.47
C PHE A 56 -2.34 -9.79 -0.50
N THR A 57 -1.65 -9.80 -1.63
CA THR A 57 -1.69 -8.70 -2.58
C THR A 57 -2.00 -9.19 -3.99
N ASP A 58 -2.22 -8.26 -4.91
CA ASP A 58 -2.41 -8.55 -6.32
C ASP A 58 -1.23 -9.34 -6.91
N ARG A 59 -0.02 -9.14 -6.39
CA ARG A 59 1.14 -9.93 -6.82
C ARG A 59 0.94 -11.42 -6.51
N ASP A 60 0.38 -11.73 -5.34
CA ASP A 60 0.09 -13.12 -4.96
C ASP A 60 -0.95 -13.74 -5.91
N VAL A 61 -1.94 -12.95 -6.33
CA VAL A 61 -2.94 -13.43 -7.29
C VAL A 61 -2.24 -13.88 -8.58
N LEU A 62 -1.38 -13.03 -9.12
CA LEU A 62 -0.70 -13.33 -10.38
C LEU A 62 0.26 -14.51 -10.25
N ARG A 63 0.93 -14.62 -9.12
CA ARG A 63 1.97 -15.65 -8.94
C ARG A 63 1.44 -16.99 -8.46
N LYS A 64 0.35 -16.99 -7.69
CA LYS A 64 -0.07 -18.18 -6.97
C LYS A 64 -1.47 -18.66 -7.31
N ILE A 65 -2.32 -17.80 -7.86
CA ILE A 65 -3.72 -18.13 -8.09
C ILE A 65 -4.01 -18.39 -9.56
N VAL A 66 -3.50 -17.56 -10.45
CA VAL A 66 -3.85 -17.60 -11.87
C VAL A 66 -3.59 -18.98 -12.48
N ASN A 67 -2.47 -19.61 -12.10
CA ASN A 67 -2.11 -20.94 -12.61
C ASN A 67 -2.55 -22.09 -11.70
N ALA A 68 -3.26 -21.78 -10.62
CA ALA A 68 -3.71 -22.79 -9.66
C ALA A 68 -5.10 -22.40 -9.13
N PRO A 69 -6.13 -22.42 -10.00
CA PRO A 69 -7.47 -21.93 -9.60
C PRO A 69 -8.10 -22.74 -8.47
N GLU A 70 -7.63 -23.95 -8.21
CA GLU A 70 -8.09 -24.73 -7.06
C GLU A 70 -7.78 -24.04 -5.73
N THR A 71 -6.81 -23.12 -5.69
CA THR A 71 -6.49 -22.39 -4.46
C THR A 71 -7.57 -21.41 -4.06
N LEU A 72 -8.51 -21.09 -4.96
CA LEU A 72 -9.59 -20.15 -4.65
C LEU A 72 -10.42 -20.58 -3.45
N ASP A 73 -10.58 -21.85 -3.23
CA ASP A 73 -11.37 -22.37 -2.11
C ASP A 73 -10.53 -22.71 -0.89
N ALA A 74 -9.23 -22.52 -0.97
CA ALA A 74 -8.33 -22.73 0.16
C ALA A 74 -8.30 -21.48 1.06
N PRO A 75 -7.85 -21.64 2.31
CA PRO A 75 -7.65 -20.47 3.17
C PRO A 75 -6.58 -19.55 2.60
N VAL A 76 -6.77 -18.25 2.78
CA VAL A 76 -5.78 -17.26 2.33
C VAL A 76 -4.41 -17.50 2.97
N ASP A 77 -4.41 -18.13 4.14
CA ASP A 77 -3.19 -18.50 4.87
C ASP A 77 -2.23 -19.32 4.02
N ASN A 78 -2.77 -20.10 3.07
CA ASN A 78 -1.94 -20.97 2.23
C ASN A 78 -1.16 -20.19 1.15
N VAL A 79 -1.60 -19.00 0.81
CA VAL A 79 -1.02 -18.23 -0.30
C VAL A 79 -0.49 -16.86 0.11
N MET A 80 -0.84 -16.38 1.29
CA MET A 80 -0.39 -15.07 1.77
C MET A 80 1.11 -15.11 2.11
N THR A 81 1.72 -13.94 2.21
CA THR A 81 3.04 -13.80 2.82
C THR A 81 2.84 -13.77 4.32
N LYS A 82 3.44 -14.72 5.02
CA LYS A 82 3.33 -14.83 6.47
C LYS A 82 4.35 -13.93 7.15
N GLU A 83 3.98 -13.39 8.29
CA GLU A 83 4.84 -12.52 9.09
C GLU A 83 5.51 -11.46 8.23
N PRO A 84 4.71 -10.59 7.60
CA PRO A 84 5.27 -9.59 6.69
C PRO A 84 6.15 -8.60 7.44
N ILE A 85 7.05 -7.97 6.70
CA ILE A 85 7.81 -6.84 7.24
C ILE A 85 6.82 -5.74 7.56
N THR A 86 6.97 -5.14 8.73
CA THR A 86 6.08 -4.08 9.21
C THR A 86 6.89 -2.87 9.63
N ILE A 87 6.19 -1.77 9.91
CA ILE A 87 6.82 -0.55 10.37
C ILE A 87 6.06 -0.01 11.57
N GLN A 88 6.77 0.68 12.45
CA GLN A 88 6.18 1.31 13.61
C GLN A 88 5.56 2.66 13.21
N PRO A 89 4.49 3.08 13.88
CA PRO A 89 3.80 4.33 13.52
C PRO A 89 4.65 5.57 13.69
N GLY A 90 5.63 5.54 14.60
CA GLY A 90 6.52 6.66 14.82
C GLY A 90 7.71 6.74 13.87
N ALA A 91 7.88 5.73 13.01
CA ALA A 91 8.96 5.76 12.02
C ALA A 91 8.68 6.84 10.98
N SER A 92 9.72 7.31 10.32
CA SER A 92 9.56 8.35 9.31
C SER A 92 9.02 7.79 7.99
N ALA A 93 8.35 8.64 7.24
CA ALA A 93 7.90 8.30 5.90
C ALA A 93 9.09 7.92 5.00
N ALA A 94 10.22 8.61 5.18
CA ALA A 94 11.42 8.31 4.42
C ALA A 94 11.94 6.90 4.71
N GLU A 95 11.95 6.48 5.98
CA GLU A 95 12.38 5.14 6.35
C GLU A 95 11.46 4.09 5.73
N ALA A 96 10.15 4.33 5.78
CA ALA A 96 9.18 3.42 5.19
C ALA A 96 9.40 3.28 3.68
N LEU A 97 9.61 4.40 2.99
CA LEU A 97 9.88 4.37 1.56
C LEU A 97 11.15 3.60 1.23
N HIS A 98 12.19 3.76 2.06
CA HIS A 98 13.44 3.04 1.88
C HIS A 98 13.23 1.52 1.98
N ILE A 99 12.47 1.08 2.98
CA ILE A 99 12.15 -0.34 3.16
C ILE A 99 11.37 -0.86 1.94
N MET A 100 10.37 -0.10 1.49
CA MET A 100 9.58 -0.49 0.34
C MET A 100 10.42 -0.60 -0.92
N ASP A 101 11.32 0.34 -1.11
CA ASP A 101 12.19 0.35 -2.29
C ASP A 101 13.18 -0.81 -2.27
N GLU A 102 13.83 -1.06 -1.14
CA GLU A 102 14.80 -2.15 -1.01
C GLU A 102 14.18 -3.52 -1.25
N ASN A 103 12.94 -3.71 -0.84
CA ASN A 103 12.26 -4.99 -0.91
C ASN A 103 11.30 -5.09 -2.10
N HIS A 104 11.19 -4.03 -2.89
CA HIS A 104 10.25 -3.96 -4.01
C HIS A 104 8.81 -4.18 -3.56
N PHE A 105 8.46 -3.67 -2.39
CA PHE A 105 7.11 -3.71 -1.86
C PHE A 105 6.33 -2.48 -2.30
N ARG A 106 5.02 -2.63 -2.47
CA ARG A 106 4.12 -1.50 -2.67
C ARG A 106 3.24 -1.27 -1.47
N ASN A 107 3.38 -2.13 -0.46
CA ASN A 107 2.61 -2.11 0.77
C ASN A 107 3.54 -2.38 1.94
N LEU A 108 3.36 -1.65 3.02
CA LEU A 108 4.13 -1.86 4.24
C LEU A 108 3.20 -1.63 5.43
N PRO A 109 2.73 -2.72 6.04
CA PRO A 109 1.79 -2.58 7.15
C PRO A 109 2.42 -1.86 8.34
N ALA A 110 1.66 -0.98 8.94
CA ALA A 110 2.03 -0.31 10.18
C ALA A 110 1.31 -0.98 11.33
N VAL A 111 2.05 -1.38 12.35
CA VAL A 111 1.51 -2.08 13.51
C VAL A 111 2.02 -1.41 14.78
N ASP A 112 1.25 -1.57 15.87
CA ASP A 112 1.70 -1.10 17.18
C ASP A 112 2.65 -2.13 17.81
N GLU A 113 3.08 -1.86 19.03
CA GLU A 113 4.03 -2.72 19.74
C GLU A 113 3.47 -4.12 20.04
N ASN A 114 2.17 -4.29 19.98
CA ASN A 114 1.52 -5.58 20.23
C ASN A 114 1.20 -6.32 18.92
N GLY A 115 1.57 -5.75 17.78
CA GLY A 115 1.30 -6.36 16.49
C GLY A 115 -0.09 -6.07 15.93
N ALA A 116 -0.84 -5.18 16.57
CA ALA A 116 -2.15 -4.80 16.07
C ALA A 116 -2.02 -3.84 14.89
N ILE A 117 -2.87 -4.02 13.90
CA ILE A 117 -2.82 -3.23 12.66
C ILE A 117 -3.26 -1.80 12.94
N LEU A 118 -2.43 -0.85 12.51
CA LEU A 118 -2.77 0.57 12.49
C LEU A 118 -3.14 1.01 11.09
N GLY A 119 -2.65 0.31 10.08
CA GLY A 119 -2.94 0.60 8.70
C GLY A 119 -1.91 -0.02 7.77
N ASP A 120 -1.97 0.39 6.51
CA ASP A 120 -1.06 -0.08 5.48
C ASP A 120 -0.50 1.11 4.74
N MET A 121 0.80 1.31 4.79
CA MET A 121 1.44 2.36 4.03
C MET A 121 1.64 1.89 2.61
N THR A 122 1.18 2.67 1.65
CA THR A 122 1.24 2.33 0.24
C THR A 122 1.90 3.47 -0.53
N HIS A 123 2.21 3.21 -1.80
CA HIS A 123 2.63 4.29 -2.68
C HIS A 123 1.56 5.38 -2.76
N GLN A 124 0.28 4.99 -2.68
CA GLN A 124 -0.81 5.96 -2.69
C GLN A 124 -0.78 6.87 -1.46
N SER A 125 -0.35 6.34 -0.32
CA SER A 125 -0.17 7.15 0.90
C SER A 125 0.77 8.32 0.64
N ILE A 126 1.85 8.08 -0.09
CA ILE A 126 2.82 9.11 -0.43
C ILE A 126 2.25 10.07 -1.49
N ILE A 127 1.58 9.53 -2.49
CA ILE A 127 0.95 10.37 -3.51
C ILE A 127 -0.05 11.34 -2.86
N ASP A 128 -0.85 10.83 -1.95
CA ASP A 128 -1.84 11.65 -1.24
C ASP A 128 -1.16 12.72 -0.37
N PHE A 129 -0.07 12.36 0.28
CA PHE A 129 0.71 13.30 1.08
C PHE A 129 1.24 14.44 0.21
N LEU A 130 1.83 14.10 -0.92
CA LEU A 130 2.38 15.10 -1.84
C LEU A 130 1.28 15.98 -2.43
N ALA A 131 0.16 15.37 -2.81
CA ALA A 131 -0.96 16.12 -3.38
C ALA A 131 -1.55 17.10 -2.38
N ALA A 132 -1.62 16.72 -1.11
CA ALA A 132 -2.11 17.60 -0.06
C ALA A 132 -1.14 18.74 0.21
N ARG A 133 0.15 18.51 0.03
CA ARG A 133 1.18 19.50 0.33
C ARG A 133 1.38 20.49 -0.81
N TYR A 134 1.16 20.07 -2.05
CA TYR A 134 1.31 20.93 -3.24
C TYR A 134 0.03 20.91 -4.07
N PRO A 135 -1.12 21.30 -3.50
CA PRO A 135 -2.38 20.97 -4.14
C PRO A 135 -2.72 21.85 -5.32
N VAL A 136 -2.85 23.14 -5.09
CA VAL A 136 -3.52 24.03 -6.05
C VAL A 136 -2.53 24.73 -6.96
N GLU A 137 -1.37 25.08 -6.42
CA GLU A 137 -0.38 25.84 -7.16
C GLU A 137 0.08 25.15 -8.43
N ILE A 138 0.29 23.83 -8.36
CA ILE A 138 0.71 23.04 -9.52
C ILE A 138 -0.43 22.93 -10.52
N LEU A 139 -1.63 22.65 -10.04
CA LEU A 139 -2.79 22.44 -10.90
C LEU A 139 -3.24 23.71 -11.62
N ASN A 140 -3.06 24.85 -10.99
CA ASN A 140 -3.52 26.12 -11.56
C ASN A 140 -2.44 26.91 -12.27
N ARG A 141 -1.23 26.37 -12.38
CA ARG A 141 -0.17 27.04 -13.11
C ARG A 141 -0.49 27.06 -14.59
N PRO A 142 -0.46 28.23 -15.23
CA PRO A 142 -0.72 28.30 -16.67
C PRO A 142 0.35 27.53 -17.42
N PRO A 143 -0.03 26.88 -18.51
CA PRO A 143 0.97 26.19 -19.33
C PRO A 143 1.93 27.17 -19.96
N ASP A 144 3.20 26.78 -20.01
CA ASP A 144 4.23 27.53 -20.68
C ASP A 144 4.47 26.90 -22.04
N PRO A 145 4.11 27.57 -23.15
CA PRO A 145 4.23 26.97 -24.46
C PRO A 145 5.66 26.62 -24.86
N GLU A 146 6.63 27.29 -24.27
CA GLU A 146 8.03 26.99 -24.56
C GLU A 146 8.57 25.85 -23.74
N ARG A 147 7.90 25.55 -22.65
CA ARG A 147 8.32 24.53 -21.71
C ARG A 147 7.79 23.14 -22.08
N PHE A 148 6.60 23.08 -22.70
CA PHE A 148 5.97 21.82 -23.03
C PHE A 148 6.10 21.52 -24.52
N PRO A 149 6.40 20.27 -24.89
CA PRO A 149 6.47 19.89 -26.30
C PRO A 149 5.11 20.07 -26.97
N ARG A 150 5.18 20.52 -28.17
CA ARG A 150 3.97 20.60 -28.92
C ARG A 150 3.50 19.24 -29.24
N LYS A 151 2.96 18.88 -29.47
CA LYS A 151 2.81 17.72 -29.64
C LYS A 151 2.51 17.04 -30.52
N GLN A 152 2.81 16.86 -30.63
CA GLN A 152 2.88 16.20 -31.11
C GLN A 152 2.79 15.17 -30.98
N GLU A 153 2.65 15.12 -30.95
CA GLU A 153 2.69 14.32 -30.74
C GLU A 153 2.21 13.53 -30.77
N GLY A 154 1.98 13.52 -30.91
CA GLY A 154 1.68 12.80 -31.06
C GLY A 154 1.23 12.11 -30.94
N GLY A 155 0.89 12.13 -30.93
CA GLY A 155 0.45 11.39 -31.11
C GLY A 155 0.08 10.72 -30.77
#